data_efec6973f5f8d23d8104ddeee74ba8de
#
_entry.id   efec6973f5f8d23d8104ddeee74ba8de
#
_cell.length_a   1.000
_cell.length_b   1.000
_cell.length_c   1.000
_cell.angle_alpha   90.00
_cell.angle_beta   90.00
_cell.angle_gamma   90.00
#
_symmetry.space_group_name_H-M   'P 1'
#
loop_
_entity.id
_entity.type
_entity.pdbx_description
1 polymer ?
#
loop_
_entity_poly.entity_id
_entity_poly.type
_entity_poly.pdbx_seq_one_letter_code
_entity_poly.pdbx_strand_id
1 'polypeptide(L)'
;MKYLSILLALLFVVACEPTVDNPDTPTPPNTEDDGKDDSWMDEIIDTSGADYLFKDGITGKVMFLEYNGLSNDYISLFDNATGLTLFLDLYSPMVYDYVTPGIYTFGDGAAMTAHRDYCYIHFPDDTLMRFTDGRVKVIVDPEHSSGYPYYHITARFVNDAEEVIAADYEGQLIAQ
;
A
#
# COMPACT_ATOMS: atom_id res chain seq x y z
N MET A 1 -34.34 67.33 7.75
CA MET A 1 -34.12 65.86 7.82
C MET A 1 -32.69 65.65 8.26
N LYS A 2 -32.50 65.21 9.49
CA LYS A 2 -31.19 65.14 10.17
C LYS A 2 -30.59 63.79 10.02
N TYR A 3 -29.41 63.68 9.41
CA TYR A 3 -28.65 62.44 9.33
C TYR A 3 -27.79 62.32 10.60
N LEU A 4 -28.07 61.35 11.40
CA LEU A 4 -27.31 60.98 12.58
C LEU A 4 -26.23 59.99 12.18
N SER A 5 -24.96 60.46 12.12
CA SER A 5 -23.81 59.56 11.90
C SER A 5 -23.42 58.90 13.20
N ILE A 6 -23.61 57.60 13.25
CA ILE A 6 -23.15 56.75 14.37
C ILE A 6 -21.73 56.27 13.98
N LEU A 7 -20.73 56.81 14.66
CA LEU A 7 -19.34 56.40 14.63
C LEU A 7 -19.18 55.15 15.51
N LEU A 8 -19.11 53.97 14.94
CA LEU A 8 -18.87 52.74 15.68
C LEU A 8 -17.35 52.54 15.84
N ALA A 9 -16.84 52.83 17.05
CA ALA A 9 -15.48 52.56 17.43
C ALA A 9 -15.31 51.05 17.68
N LEU A 10 -14.57 50.35 16.80
CA LEU A 10 -14.16 48.97 17.06
C LEU A 10 -13.01 48.99 18.07
N LEU A 11 -13.28 48.62 19.30
CA LEU A 11 -12.26 48.24 20.29
C LEU A 11 -11.74 46.83 19.95
N PHE A 12 -10.54 46.75 19.44
CA PHE A 12 -9.80 45.49 19.41
C PHE A 12 -9.33 45.17 20.82
N VAL A 13 -10.04 44.29 21.50
CA VAL A 13 -9.55 43.62 22.69
C VAL A 13 -8.64 42.47 22.22
N VAL A 14 -7.33 42.70 22.33
CA VAL A 14 -6.36 41.60 22.23
C VAL A 14 -6.48 40.82 23.53
N ALA A 15 -7.28 39.76 23.51
CA ALA A 15 -7.28 38.76 24.57
C ALA A 15 -6.02 37.92 24.39
N CYS A 16 -5.03 38.14 25.25
CA CYS A 16 -4.02 37.11 25.50
C CYS A 16 -4.70 35.96 26.20
N GLU A 17 -5.00 34.88 25.49
CA GLU A 17 -5.36 33.64 26.13
C GLU A 17 -4.13 33.08 26.84
N PRO A 18 -4.22 32.75 28.15
CA PRO A 18 -3.14 32.03 28.80
C PRO A 18 -3.09 30.62 28.17
N THR A 19 -1.94 30.25 27.64
CA THR A 19 -1.64 28.87 27.22
C THR A 19 -1.75 28.00 28.47
N VAL A 20 -2.86 27.30 28.60
CA VAL A 20 -2.98 26.21 29.57
C VAL A 20 -2.18 25.07 28.98
N ASP A 21 -1.00 24.80 29.55
CA ASP A 21 -0.25 23.58 29.31
C ASP A 21 -1.15 22.41 29.77
N ASN A 22 -1.83 21.77 28.84
CA ASN A 22 -2.53 20.54 29.10
C ASN A 22 -1.52 19.39 29.01
N PRO A 23 -1.14 18.75 30.14
CA PRO A 23 -0.12 17.70 30.15
C PRO A 23 -0.56 16.40 29.44
N ASP A 24 -1.82 16.32 29.00
CA ASP A 24 -2.40 15.12 28.37
C ASP A 24 -2.60 15.24 26.86
N THR A 25 -2.08 16.30 26.21
CA THR A 25 -2.05 16.33 24.76
C THR A 25 -0.87 15.46 24.31
N PRO A 26 -1.09 14.31 23.67
CA PRO A 26 0.02 13.55 23.12
C PRO A 26 0.74 14.46 22.11
N THR A 27 1.98 14.80 22.42
CA THR A 27 2.87 15.45 21.47
C THR A 27 2.88 14.60 20.22
N PRO A 28 2.61 15.15 19.03
CA PRO A 28 2.77 14.38 17.82
C PRO A 28 4.21 13.84 17.83
N PRO A 29 4.40 12.57 17.46
CA PRO A 29 5.71 11.97 17.48
C PRO A 29 6.66 12.88 16.70
N ASN A 30 7.70 13.30 17.40
CA ASN A 30 8.75 14.13 16.83
C ASN A 30 9.28 13.36 15.62
N THR A 31 9.27 13.97 14.44
CA THR A 31 9.88 13.41 13.23
C THR A 31 11.41 13.59 13.34
N GLU A 32 11.97 13.09 14.43
CA GLU A 32 13.40 12.78 14.48
C GLU A 32 13.56 11.45 13.76
N ASP A 33 14.46 11.46 12.81
CA ASP A 33 15.02 10.32 12.07
C ASP A 33 15.01 9.05 12.94
N ASP A 34 13.93 8.28 12.85
CA ASP A 34 13.70 7.10 13.68
C ASP A 34 14.43 5.88 13.11
N GLY A 35 15.55 6.13 12.44
CA GLY A 35 16.47 5.09 12.00
C GLY A 35 15.77 3.95 11.31
N LYS A 36 14.78 4.25 10.45
CA LYS A 36 14.13 3.24 9.62
C LYS A 36 15.20 2.51 8.86
N ASP A 37 15.28 1.23 9.13
CA ASP A 37 16.12 0.33 8.35
C ASP A 37 15.50 0.19 6.95
N ASP A 38 15.84 1.14 6.07
CA ASP A 38 15.42 1.15 4.68
C ASP A 38 16.25 0.19 3.80
N SER A 39 17.06 -0.68 4.42
CA SER A 39 17.90 -1.66 3.71
C SER A 39 17.07 -2.59 2.80
N TRP A 40 15.79 -2.77 3.10
CA TRP A 40 14.86 -3.53 2.26
C TRP A 40 14.64 -2.88 0.88
N MET A 41 14.86 -1.55 0.74
CA MET A 41 14.73 -0.88 -0.55
C MET A 41 15.76 -1.36 -1.55
N ASP A 42 16.95 -1.78 -1.08
CA ASP A 42 18.04 -2.30 -1.93
C ASP A 42 17.85 -3.80 -2.24
N GLU A 43 16.91 -4.49 -1.59
CA GLU A 43 16.65 -5.89 -1.88
C GLU A 43 16.09 -6.05 -3.30
N ILE A 44 16.76 -6.89 -4.10
CA ILE A 44 16.34 -7.21 -5.46
C ILE A 44 15.58 -8.53 -5.45
N ILE A 45 14.32 -8.51 -5.91
CA ILE A 45 13.58 -9.72 -6.24
C ILE A 45 13.82 -10.00 -7.72
N ASP A 46 14.56 -11.07 -8.00
CA ASP A 46 14.89 -11.48 -9.38
C ASP A 46 13.65 -12.08 -10.05
N THR A 47 13.13 -11.40 -11.06
CA THR A 47 11.98 -11.83 -11.87
C THR A 47 12.38 -12.57 -13.14
N SER A 48 13.69 -12.76 -13.38
CA SER A 48 14.18 -13.46 -14.57
C SER A 48 13.84 -14.96 -14.55
N GLY A 49 13.68 -15.53 -15.73
CA GLY A 49 13.43 -16.97 -15.89
C GLY A 49 12.08 -17.42 -15.32
N ALA A 50 11.11 -16.53 -15.19
CA ALA A 50 9.76 -16.88 -14.76
C ALA A 50 9.01 -17.62 -15.89
N ASP A 51 8.27 -18.66 -15.50
CA ASP A 51 7.34 -19.37 -16.38
C ASP A 51 6.09 -18.53 -16.65
N TYR A 52 5.70 -17.73 -15.65
CA TYR A 52 4.61 -16.74 -15.72
C TYR A 52 5.11 -15.38 -15.24
N LEU A 53 5.12 -14.38 -16.12
CA LEU A 53 5.59 -13.02 -15.82
C LEU A 53 4.49 -11.98 -16.02
N PHE A 54 4.10 -11.31 -14.95
CA PHE A 54 3.15 -10.18 -14.94
C PHE A 54 3.93 -8.87 -15.01
N LYS A 55 4.13 -8.32 -16.21
CA LYS A 55 4.91 -7.10 -16.40
C LYS A 55 4.23 -6.08 -17.31
N ASP A 56 4.05 -6.39 -18.57
CA ASP A 56 3.53 -5.48 -19.57
C ASP A 56 2.03 -5.68 -19.79
N GLY A 57 1.27 -4.59 -19.96
CA GLY A 57 -0.16 -4.68 -20.23
C GLY A 57 -1.02 -5.15 -19.04
N ILE A 58 -0.50 -4.98 -17.82
CA ILE A 58 -1.18 -5.39 -16.59
C ILE A 58 -2.14 -4.31 -16.13
N THR A 59 -3.35 -4.71 -15.71
CA THR A 59 -4.30 -3.86 -14.98
C THR A 59 -4.28 -4.24 -13.51
N GLY A 60 -3.83 -3.31 -12.66
CA GLY A 60 -3.77 -3.49 -11.21
C GLY A 60 -5.00 -2.94 -10.51
N LYS A 61 -5.52 -3.69 -9.54
CA LYS A 61 -6.59 -3.26 -8.64
C LYS A 61 -6.27 -3.63 -7.21
N VAL A 62 -6.85 -2.89 -6.25
CA VAL A 62 -6.68 -3.15 -4.82
C VAL A 62 -8.00 -3.01 -4.07
N MET A 63 -8.18 -3.86 -3.06
CA MET A 63 -9.22 -3.75 -2.04
C MET A 63 -8.52 -3.65 -0.69
N PHE A 64 -8.80 -2.56 0.04
CA PHE A 64 -8.27 -2.35 1.39
C PHE A 64 -9.24 -2.94 2.41
N LEU A 65 -8.75 -3.86 3.21
CA LEU A 65 -9.50 -4.52 4.26
C LEU A 65 -8.77 -4.36 5.59
N GLU A 66 -9.47 -4.60 6.69
CA GLU A 66 -8.87 -4.71 8.01
C GLU A 66 -9.17 -6.10 8.58
N TYR A 67 -8.15 -6.78 9.07
CA TYR A 67 -8.29 -8.08 9.69
C TYR A 67 -7.42 -8.18 10.95
N ASN A 68 -8.04 -8.37 12.11
CA ASN A 68 -7.37 -8.51 13.40
C ASN A 68 -6.38 -7.36 13.73
N GLY A 69 -6.71 -6.12 13.35
CA GLY A 69 -5.88 -4.95 13.60
C GLY A 69 -4.67 -4.81 12.66
N LEU A 70 -4.65 -5.58 11.59
CA LEU A 70 -3.71 -5.42 10.49
C LEU A 70 -4.43 -4.86 9.26
N SER A 71 -3.71 -4.11 8.43
CA SER A 71 -4.15 -3.86 7.06
C SER A 71 -4.05 -5.16 6.28
N ASN A 72 -5.10 -5.47 5.53
CA ASN A 72 -5.15 -6.59 4.60
C ASN A 72 -5.43 -6.00 3.21
N ASP A 73 -4.38 -5.93 2.40
CA ASP A 73 -4.43 -5.31 1.08
C ASP A 73 -4.51 -6.41 0.01
N TYR A 74 -5.71 -6.62 -0.53
CA TYR A 74 -5.96 -7.62 -1.56
C TYR A 74 -5.77 -7.02 -2.95
N ILE A 75 -4.68 -7.39 -3.62
CA ILE A 75 -4.28 -6.87 -4.93
C ILE A 75 -4.57 -7.91 -6.00
N SER A 76 -5.10 -7.46 -7.14
CA SER A 76 -5.21 -8.27 -8.36
C SER A 76 -4.44 -7.60 -9.50
N LEU A 77 -3.55 -8.37 -10.12
CA LEU A 77 -2.80 -7.98 -11.32
C LEU A 77 -3.32 -8.81 -12.50
N PHE A 78 -4.16 -8.19 -13.33
CA PHE A 78 -4.78 -8.84 -14.48
C PHE A 78 -3.94 -8.60 -15.74
N ASP A 79 -3.48 -9.69 -16.35
CA ASP A 79 -2.80 -9.65 -17.65
C ASP A 79 -3.83 -9.62 -18.78
N ASN A 80 -3.90 -8.49 -19.47
CA ASN A 80 -4.85 -8.27 -20.56
C ASN A 80 -4.55 -9.11 -21.81
N ALA A 81 -3.34 -9.65 -21.95
CA ALA A 81 -2.94 -10.47 -23.10
C ALA A 81 -3.33 -11.94 -22.93
N THR A 82 -3.14 -12.47 -21.73
CA THR A 82 -3.36 -13.92 -21.44
C THR A 82 -4.68 -14.19 -20.72
N GLY A 83 -5.26 -13.17 -20.08
CA GLY A 83 -6.43 -13.32 -19.21
C GLY A 83 -6.12 -13.91 -17.85
N LEU A 84 -4.84 -14.08 -17.50
CA LEU A 84 -4.41 -14.54 -16.19
C LEU A 84 -4.58 -13.42 -15.15
N THR A 85 -4.88 -13.80 -13.91
CA THR A 85 -4.87 -12.88 -12.78
C THR A 85 -3.97 -13.40 -11.67
N LEU A 86 -2.97 -12.62 -11.29
CA LEU A 86 -2.21 -12.86 -10.07
C LEU A 86 -2.89 -12.14 -8.92
N PHE A 87 -3.26 -12.89 -7.89
CA PHE A 87 -3.77 -12.35 -6.63
C PHE A 87 -2.69 -12.33 -5.57
N LEU A 88 -2.58 -11.21 -4.86
CA LEU A 88 -1.69 -10.99 -3.73
C LEU A 88 -2.53 -10.53 -2.54
N ASP A 89 -2.41 -11.21 -1.42
CA ASP A 89 -3.09 -10.88 -0.16
C ASP A 89 -2.03 -10.50 0.86
N LEU A 90 -1.85 -9.19 1.07
CA LEU A 90 -0.74 -8.63 1.82
C LEU A 90 -1.21 -8.10 3.18
N TYR A 91 -0.55 -8.55 4.25
CA TYR A 91 -0.81 -8.11 5.62
C TYR A 91 0.27 -7.16 6.12
N SER A 92 -0.12 -6.00 6.66
CA SER A 92 0.81 -5.03 7.22
C SER A 92 0.35 -4.51 8.58
N PRO A 93 1.26 -3.96 9.42
CA PRO A 93 0.91 -3.44 10.75
C PRO A 93 0.17 -2.09 10.71
N MET A 94 0.07 -1.45 9.55
CA MET A 94 -0.48 -0.11 9.37
C MET A 94 -1.67 -0.14 8.42
N VAL A 95 -2.65 0.73 8.70
CA VAL A 95 -3.79 0.97 7.80
C VAL A 95 -3.58 2.32 7.15
N TYR A 96 -3.34 2.34 5.84
CA TYR A 96 -3.21 3.53 5.02
C TYR A 96 -4.23 3.50 3.88
N ASP A 97 -4.40 4.64 3.23
CA ASP A 97 -5.17 4.73 1.98
C ASP A 97 -4.36 4.21 0.76
N TYR A 98 -3.28 3.46 1.03
CA TYR A 98 -2.42 2.83 0.04
C TYR A 98 -1.74 1.59 0.65
N VAL A 99 -1.28 0.68 -0.22
CA VAL A 99 -0.56 -0.54 0.21
C VAL A 99 0.72 -0.15 0.94
N THR A 100 0.93 -0.68 2.14
CA THR A 100 2.12 -0.38 2.95
C THR A 100 3.39 -0.81 2.19
N PRO A 101 4.38 0.09 2.03
CA PRO A 101 5.64 -0.27 1.39
C PRO A 101 6.45 -1.24 2.27
N GLY A 102 7.20 -2.14 1.62
CA GLY A 102 8.06 -3.09 2.34
C GLY A 102 8.23 -4.41 1.61
N ILE A 103 8.88 -5.35 2.30
CA ILE A 103 9.02 -6.74 1.88
C ILE A 103 8.01 -7.60 2.63
N TYR A 104 7.25 -8.36 1.88
CA TYR A 104 6.29 -9.34 2.39
C TYR A 104 6.83 -10.75 2.12
N THR A 105 6.98 -11.54 3.18
CA THR A 105 7.38 -12.95 3.07
C THR A 105 6.14 -13.84 3.01
N PHE A 106 6.24 -14.97 2.33
CA PHE A 106 5.13 -15.90 2.24
C PHE A 106 4.81 -16.52 3.61
N GLY A 107 3.53 -16.44 4.06
CA GLY A 107 3.19 -16.83 5.43
C GLY A 107 1.69 -16.93 5.71
N ASP A 108 1.32 -16.90 6.99
CA ASP A 108 -0.03 -17.21 7.47
C ASP A 108 -0.80 -15.95 7.97
N GLY A 109 -0.61 -14.79 7.35
CA GLY A 109 -1.36 -13.57 7.68
C GLY A 109 -0.85 -12.83 8.92
N ALA A 110 0.43 -12.99 9.29
CA ALA A 110 1.12 -12.09 10.21
C ALA A 110 1.49 -10.77 9.50
N ALA A 111 1.88 -9.77 10.28
CA ALA A 111 2.38 -8.51 9.71
C ALA A 111 3.56 -8.74 8.76
N MET A 112 3.58 -8.02 7.64
CA MET A 112 4.57 -8.13 6.56
C MET A 112 4.62 -9.54 5.93
N THR A 113 3.44 -10.17 5.77
CA THR A 113 3.32 -11.44 5.04
C THR A 113 2.41 -11.31 3.82
N ALA A 114 2.75 -12.10 2.77
CA ALA A 114 1.86 -12.46 1.69
C ALA A 114 1.19 -13.80 2.05
N HIS A 115 -0.14 -13.81 2.17
CA HIS A 115 -0.87 -14.95 2.74
C HIS A 115 -0.87 -16.16 1.80
N ARG A 116 -0.39 -17.31 2.31
CA ARG A 116 -0.19 -18.52 1.49
C ARG A 116 -1.45 -19.07 0.84
N ASP A 117 -2.61 -18.92 1.45
CA ASP A 117 -3.86 -19.47 0.93
C ASP A 117 -4.56 -18.53 -0.07
N TYR A 118 -4.20 -17.25 -0.06
CA TYR A 118 -4.87 -16.20 -0.85
C TYR A 118 -3.96 -15.52 -1.87
N CYS A 119 -2.67 -15.93 -1.95
CA CYS A 119 -1.81 -15.62 -3.08
C CYS A 119 -1.85 -16.79 -4.08
N TYR A 120 -2.30 -16.51 -5.31
CA TYR A 120 -2.45 -17.53 -6.36
C TYR A 120 -2.59 -16.90 -7.75
N ILE A 121 -2.43 -17.71 -8.81
CA ILE A 121 -2.91 -17.36 -10.15
C ILE A 121 -4.30 -17.94 -10.35
N HIS A 122 -5.19 -17.13 -10.92
CA HIS A 122 -6.48 -17.55 -11.48
C HIS A 122 -6.38 -17.58 -13.01
N PHE A 123 -6.73 -18.71 -13.60
CA PHE A 123 -6.75 -18.93 -15.03
C PHE A 123 -8.13 -18.64 -15.62
N PRO A 124 -8.25 -18.35 -16.93
CA PRO A 124 -9.54 -18.07 -17.59
C PRO A 124 -10.52 -19.26 -17.58
N ASP A 125 -10.05 -20.47 -17.33
CA ASP A 125 -10.87 -21.69 -17.21
C ASP A 125 -11.32 -21.97 -15.77
N ASP A 126 -11.22 -20.99 -14.86
CA ASP A 126 -11.52 -21.06 -13.43
C ASP A 126 -10.61 -22.00 -12.63
N THR A 127 -9.49 -22.45 -13.18
CA THR A 127 -8.48 -23.17 -12.39
C THR A 127 -7.59 -22.21 -11.59
N LEU A 128 -7.01 -22.72 -10.51
CA LEU A 128 -6.14 -21.96 -9.61
C LEU A 128 -4.77 -22.63 -9.50
N MET A 129 -3.71 -21.83 -9.58
CA MET A 129 -2.35 -22.24 -9.25
C MET A 129 -1.96 -21.61 -7.90
N ARG A 130 -1.73 -22.44 -6.89
CA ARG A 130 -1.27 -22.05 -5.56
C ARG A 130 0.24 -22.06 -5.48
N PHE A 131 0.78 -21.28 -4.55
CA PHE A 131 2.20 -21.18 -4.31
C PHE A 131 2.59 -21.95 -3.05
N THR A 132 3.87 -22.35 -2.98
CA THR A 132 4.48 -23.00 -1.82
C THR A 132 5.46 -22.10 -1.10
N ASP A 133 6.05 -21.14 -1.81
CA ASP A 133 6.96 -20.14 -1.27
C ASP A 133 6.93 -18.88 -2.13
N GLY A 134 7.39 -17.76 -1.57
CA GLY A 134 7.48 -16.52 -2.32
C GLY A 134 7.80 -15.28 -1.49
N ARG A 135 7.97 -14.19 -2.22
CA ARG A 135 8.22 -12.85 -1.68
C ARG A 135 7.57 -11.79 -2.56
N VAL A 136 7.15 -10.71 -1.92
CA VAL A 136 6.63 -9.52 -2.59
C VAL A 136 7.34 -8.30 -2.04
N LYS A 137 7.80 -7.42 -2.90
CA LYS A 137 8.31 -6.09 -2.56
C LYS A 137 7.35 -5.05 -3.10
N VAL A 138 6.95 -4.13 -2.25
CA VAL A 138 6.11 -3.00 -2.61
C VAL A 138 6.87 -1.72 -2.35
N ILE A 139 7.06 -0.91 -3.39
CA ILE A 139 7.49 0.47 -3.29
C ILE A 139 6.29 1.33 -3.68
N VAL A 140 6.06 2.42 -2.98
CA VAL A 140 4.96 3.34 -3.27
C VAL A 140 5.46 4.78 -3.31
N ASP A 141 4.97 5.55 -4.28
CA ASP A 141 5.01 7.00 -4.31
C ASP A 141 3.59 7.51 -4.04
N PRO A 142 3.26 7.86 -2.77
CA PRO A 142 1.92 8.26 -2.40
C PRO A 142 1.56 9.66 -2.92
N GLU A 143 2.57 10.50 -3.20
CA GLU A 143 2.42 11.88 -3.67
C GLU A 143 2.69 12.02 -5.17
N HIS A 144 2.55 10.93 -5.93
CA HIS A 144 2.81 10.92 -7.36
C HIS A 144 2.02 12.03 -8.09
N SER A 145 2.62 12.61 -9.11
CA SER A 145 2.10 13.76 -9.86
C SER A 145 0.70 13.58 -10.47
N SER A 146 0.22 12.35 -10.57
CA SER A 146 -1.15 12.02 -11.01
C SER A 146 -2.21 12.29 -9.94
N GLY A 147 -1.83 12.55 -8.67
CA GLY A 147 -2.74 12.72 -7.53
C GLY A 147 -3.23 11.40 -6.93
N TYR A 148 -2.69 10.26 -7.37
CA TYR A 148 -2.97 8.93 -6.84
C TYR A 148 -1.67 8.19 -6.56
N PRO A 149 -1.63 7.28 -5.56
CA PRO A 149 -0.44 6.48 -5.28
C PRO A 149 0.02 5.70 -6.51
N TYR A 150 1.31 5.72 -6.75
CA TYR A 150 1.96 4.97 -7.82
C TYR A 150 2.84 3.89 -7.22
N TYR A 151 2.73 2.67 -7.74
CA TYR A 151 3.34 1.48 -7.17
C TYR A 151 4.36 0.88 -8.09
N HIS A 152 5.45 0.36 -7.49
CA HIS A 152 6.29 -0.66 -8.10
C HIS A 152 6.20 -1.91 -7.24
N ILE A 153 5.56 -2.95 -7.78
CA ILE A 153 5.36 -4.23 -7.10
C ILE A 153 6.19 -5.28 -7.82
N THR A 154 7.21 -5.79 -7.11
CA THR A 154 8.02 -6.89 -7.59
C THR A 154 7.69 -8.12 -6.76
N ALA A 155 7.38 -9.25 -7.41
CA ALA A 155 7.05 -10.49 -6.72
C ALA A 155 7.71 -11.68 -7.39
N ARG A 156 8.01 -12.70 -6.58
CA ARG A 156 8.47 -14.01 -7.06
C ARG A 156 7.88 -15.09 -6.17
N PHE A 157 7.23 -16.07 -6.79
CA PHE A 157 6.65 -17.24 -6.15
C PHE A 157 7.10 -18.51 -6.85
N VAL A 158 6.98 -19.63 -6.15
CA VAL A 158 7.21 -20.97 -6.66
C VAL A 158 6.02 -21.85 -6.29
N ASN A 159 5.59 -22.73 -7.18
CA ASN A 159 4.55 -23.71 -6.90
C ASN A 159 5.12 -25.14 -6.65
N ASP A 160 4.26 -26.11 -6.41
CA ASP A 160 4.65 -27.53 -6.19
C ASP A 160 5.35 -28.18 -7.38
N ALA A 161 5.17 -27.64 -8.59
CA ALA A 161 5.81 -28.12 -9.81
C ALA A 161 7.15 -27.43 -10.10
N GLU A 162 7.64 -26.62 -9.15
CA GLU A 162 8.84 -25.79 -9.28
C GLU A 162 8.73 -24.71 -10.38
N GLU A 163 7.52 -24.42 -10.89
CA GLU A 163 7.30 -23.31 -11.81
C GLU A 163 7.45 -21.98 -11.06
N VAL A 164 8.07 -21.03 -11.73
CA VAL A 164 8.35 -19.70 -11.20
C VAL A 164 7.32 -18.71 -11.72
N ILE A 165 6.68 -18.03 -10.79
CA ILE A 165 5.72 -16.96 -11.05
C ILE A 165 6.33 -15.65 -10.60
N ALA A 166 6.35 -14.64 -11.46
CA ALA A 166 6.91 -13.34 -11.11
C ALA A 166 5.99 -12.19 -11.53
N ALA A 167 6.10 -11.09 -10.81
CA ALA A 167 5.52 -9.81 -11.19
C ALA A 167 6.59 -8.72 -11.14
N ASP A 168 6.51 -7.80 -12.08
CA ASP A 168 7.30 -6.56 -12.15
C ASP A 168 6.34 -5.46 -12.66
N TYR A 169 5.42 -5.08 -11.78
CA TYR A 169 4.31 -4.17 -12.09
C TYR A 169 4.68 -2.75 -11.70
N GLU A 170 4.52 -1.82 -12.64
CA GLU A 170 4.58 -0.40 -12.38
C GLU A 170 3.28 0.27 -12.79
N GLY A 171 2.65 0.99 -11.86
CA GLY A 171 1.39 1.67 -12.16
C GLY A 171 0.57 2.05 -10.94
N GLN A 172 -0.63 2.53 -11.22
CA GLN A 172 -1.64 2.83 -10.22
C GLN A 172 -2.51 1.60 -9.96
N LEU A 173 -2.85 1.36 -8.71
CA LEU A 173 -3.87 0.37 -8.35
C LEU A 173 -5.24 1.05 -8.27
N ILE A 174 -6.22 0.51 -8.98
CA ILE A 174 -7.60 1.01 -8.97
C ILE A 174 -8.29 0.42 -7.73
N ALA A 175 -8.74 1.27 -6.81
CA ALA A 175 -9.52 0.84 -5.65
C ALA A 175 -10.87 0.23 -6.09
N GLN A 176 -11.28 -0.85 -5.42
CA GLN A 176 -12.55 -1.55 -5.63
C GLN A 176 -13.56 -1.28 -4.52
#